data_f8c6c5377ea9d03677ac5085d40e6449
#
_entry.id   f8c6c5377ea9d03677ac5085d40e6449
#
_cell.length_a   1.000
_cell.length_b   1.000
_cell.length_c   1.000
_cell.angle_alpha   90.00
_cell.angle_beta   90.00
_cell.angle_gamma   90.00
#
_symmetry.space_group_name_H-M   'P 1'
#
loop_
_entity.id
_entity.type
_entity.pdbx_description
1 polymer ?
#
loop_
_entity_poly.entity_id
_entity_poly.type
_entity_poly.pdbx_seq_one_letter_code
_entity_poly.pdbx_strand_id
1 'polypeptide(L)'
;MVYPVIKVPTEQPFSMRFAPALCIGVLLLFTFRLYTFAYFWLDDFNNLHWIQQWSLLDGIGHVFSPSAQYFRPVGMLVYQIAFQVFDRDPQPYHWLMWAIHSLNVAIIYILLKRFTESRAGAAVGAMLFAFPPMFNDIFWSFGMIFELIGALLFFTGMLLWQRKSRSLAVVLASCTVFILAIKTKEMAITLPAIWLLQDVLLRRPLKWKEFRAFVLPGVVGAWYGLQKLSEMRSPDPNHPYYMDVRGIVMGRGFGFYFNTLFETNLRWQIWCIGFTVVLLILLALRWRLAAFFQMYVFVTLLPLIFLVNHRGSFYWYFPMLGVCGLAALLAKTATERITSRISPRRLAPYAPVAFALLCLAYFIYSSRATVGQRQLQQDISEKYRGFVESLQQLPPPDRGATLFFTSVPDYFDADALRFASELALHRSDIAVKLVQEFPPDATYRLVFENSRVSIRH
;
A
#
# COMPACT_ATOMS: atom_id res chain seq x y z
N MET A 1 -3.97 30.03 47.70
CA MET A 1 -3.65 30.01 46.22
C MET A 1 -2.34 29.26 46.05
N VAL A 2 -2.41 28.01 45.56
CA VAL A 2 -1.19 27.23 45.25
C VAL A 2 -0.95 27.42 43.75
N TYR A 3 0.11 28.13 43.40
CA TYR A 3 0.49 28.29 42.01
C TYR A 3 0.92 26.91 41.43
N PRO A 4 0.43 26.52 40.26
CA PRO A 4 0.87 25.30 39.66
C PRO A 4 2.35 25.48 39.25
N VAL A 5 3.20 24.61 39.76
CA VAL A 5 4.62 24.53 39.37
C VAL A 5 4.65 24.20 37.87
N ILE A 6 5.02 25.18 37.06
CA ILE A 6 5.27 24.97 35.62
C ILE A 6 6.44 24.00 35.54
N LYS A 7 6.15 22.73 35.23
CA LYS A 7 7.18 21.73 34.89
C LYS A 7 7.85 22.21 33.61
N VAL A 8 9.03 22.83 33.75
CA VAL A 8 9.92 23.08 32.62
C VAL A 8 10.21 21.70 31.97
N PRO A 9 9.90 21.50 30.71
CA PRO A 9 10.26 20.24 30.05
C PRO A 9 11.78 20.13 30.05
N THR A 10 12.31 19.18 30.79
CA THR A 10 13.74 18.85 30.70
C THR A 10 14.00 18.42 29.25
N GLU A 11 14.72 19.25 28.52
CA GLU A 11 15.10 18.96 27.14
C GLU A 11 15.85 17.63 27.09
N GLN A 12 15.26 16.63 26.46
CA GLN A 12 15.96 15.36 26.24
C GLN A 12 17.17 15.60 25.34
N PRO A 13 18.32 14.95 25.59
CA PRO A 13 19.49 15.03 24.72
C PRO A 13 19.10 14.75 23.26
N PHE A 14 19.74 15.45 22.32
CA PHE A 14 19.48 15.36 20.89
C PHE A 14 19.49 13.88 20.39
N SER A 15 20.46 13.09 20.87
CA SER A 15 20.58 11.66 20.56
C SER A 15 19.35 10.81 20.91
N MET A 16 18.67 11.11 22.02
CA MET A 16 17.46 10.38 22.43
C MET A 16 16.23 10.72 21.61
N ARG A 17 16.19 11.89 20.96
CA ARG A 17 15.04 12.31 20.13
C ARG A 17 15.00 11.57 18.79
N PHE A 18 16.16 11.23 18.24
CA PHE A 18 16.30 10.66 16.90
C PHE A 18 16.54 9.15 16.89
N ALA A 19 16.87 8.53 18.05
CA ALA A 19 17.13 7.10 18.13
C ALA A 19 16.03 6.22 17.51
N PRO A 20 14.70 6.44 17.75
CA PRO A 20 13.67 5.65 17.10
C PRO A 20 13.66 5.78 15.57
N ALA A 21 13.83 7.00 15.05
CA ALA A 21 13.86 7.24 13.62
C ALA A 21 15.08 6.58 12.96
N LEU A 22 16.23 6.64 13.63
CA LEU A 22 17.47 6.01 13.16
C LEU A 22 17.32 4.47 13.13
N CYS A 23 16.80 3.88 14.22
CA CYS A 23 16.58 2.43 14.28
C CYS A 23 15.63 1.95 13.17
N ILE A 24 14.49 2.61 13.01
CA ILE A 24 13.53 2.29 11.96
C ILE A 24 14.16 2.49 10.58
N GLY A 25 14.87 3.59 10.35
CA GLY A 25 15.52 3.89 9.07
C GLY A 25 16.58 2.88 8.68
N VAL A 26 17.43 2.46 9.62
CA VAL A 26 18.44 1.40 9.38
C VAL A 26 17.78 0.08 9.02
N LEU A 27 16.72 -0.32 9.74
CA LEU A 27 16.03 -1.57 9.47
C LEU A 27 15.22 -1.51 8.17
N LEU A 28 14.71 -0.33 7.77
CA LEU A 28 14.11 -0.14 6.46
C LEU A 28 15.13 -0.34 5.33
N LEU A 29 16.37 0.14 5.50
CA LEU A 29 17.44 -0.13 4.53
C LEU A 29 17.75 -1.62 4.42
N PHE A 30 17.81 -2.36 5.53
CA PHE A 30 17.98 -3.81 5.50
C PHE A 30 16.79 -4.51 4.84
N THR A 31 15.56 -4.11 5.16
CA THR A 31 14.36 -4.66 4.51
C THR A 31 14.42 -4.44 3.01
N PHE A 32 14.73 -3.22 2.58
CA PHE A 32 14.85 -2.89 1.17
C PHE A 32 15.88 -3.78 0.45
N ARG A 33 17.05 -3.99 1.06
CA ARG A 33 18.10 -4.85 0.48
C ARG A 33 17.63 -6.28 0.20
N LEU A 34 16.61 -6.76 0.92
CA LEU A 34 16.02 -8.08 0.68
C LEU A 34 15.22 -8.15 -0.63
N TYR A 35 14.89 -7.03 -1.25
CA TYR A 35 14.07 -6.93 -2.47
C TYR A 35 14.82 -6.32 -3.66
N THR A 36 16.10 -5.96 -3.51
CA THR A 36 16.90 -5.31 -4.57
C THR A 36 17.12 -6.18 -5.81
N PHE A 37 16.93 -7.50 -5.70
CA PHE A 37 17.04 -8.44 -6.81
C PHE A 37 15.72 -8.64 -7.55
N ALA A 38 14.59 -8.10 -7.07
CA ALA A 38 13.32 -8.25 -7.73
C ALA A 38 13.35 -7.69 -9.15
N TYR A 39 12.81 -8.47 -10.09
CA TYR A 39 12.61 -8.05 -11.48
C TYR A 39 11.18 -7.57 -11.68
N PHE A 40 10.86 -7.08 -12.85
CA PHE A 40 9.48 -6.73 -13.19
C PHE A 40 8.55 -7.92 -13.04
N TRP A 41 7.37 -7.68 -12.48
CA TRP A 41 6.32 -8.67 -12.26
C TRP A 41 5.25 -8.55 -13.35
N LEU A 42 4.26 -9.44 -13.37
CA LEU A 42 3.21 -9.51 -14.40
C LEU A 42 2.56 -8.14 -14.70
N ASP A 43 2.01 -7.48 -13.66
CA ASP A 43 1.38 -6.17 -13.80
C ASP A 43 2.36 -5.08 -14.25
N ASP A 44 3.66 -5.26 -13.96
CA ASP A 44 4.68 -4.31 -14.39
C ASP A 44 4.84 -4.31 -15.90
N PHE A 45 4.88 -5.49 -16.54
CA PHE A 45 4.93 -5.58 -18.00
C PHE A 45 3.72 -4.93 -18.65
N ASN A 46 2.53 -5.16 -18.11
CA ASN A 46 1.29 -4.55 -18.56
C ASN A 46 1.34 -3.02 -18.43
N ASN A 47 1.71 -2.51 -17.26
CA ASN A 47 1.81 -1.07 -17.01
C ASN A 47 2.88 -0.42 -17.91
N LEU A 48 4.05 -1.05 -18.09
CA LEU A 48 5.11 -0.57 -18.97
C LEU A 48 4.66 -0.53 -20.43
N HIS A 49 3.90 -1.52 -20.89
CA HIS A 49 3.32 -1.50 -22.24
C HIS A 49 2.38 -0.30 -22.42
N TRP A 50 1.44 -0.08 -21.50
CA TRP A 50 0.47 1.00 -21.63
C TRP A 50 1.10 2.39 -21.60
N ILE A 51 2.08 2.65 -20.73
CA ILE A 51 2.71 3.97 -20.65
C ILE A 51 3.52 4.32 -21.89
N GLN A 52 4.03 3.32 -22.63
CA GLN A 52 4.77 3.57 -23.87
C GLN A 52 3.88 4.05 -25.02
N GLN A 53 2.55 3.86 -24.91
CA GLN A 53 1.57 4.35 -25.89
C GLN A 53 1.16 5.80 -25.66
N TRP A 54 1.55 6.41 -24.53
CA TRP A 54 1.15 7.74 -24.15
C TRP A 54 2.33 8.72 -24.17
N SER A 55 2.11 9.93 -24.68
CA SER A 55 3.02 11.03 -24.41
C SER A 55 2.89 11.48 -22.95
N LEU A 56 3.89 12.18 -22.42
CA LEU A 56 3.83 12.76 -21.07
C LEU A 56 2.64 13.74 -20.93
N LEU A 57 2.31 14.47 -21.99
CA LEU A 57 1.16 15.38 -22.01
C LEU A 57 -0.16 14.62 -21.92
N ASP A 58 -0.29 13.46 -22.58
CA ASP A 58 -1.47 12.60 -22.46
C ASP A 58 -1.61 12.11 -21.02
N GLY A 59 -0.53 11.62 -20.41
CA GLY A 59 -0.53 11.20 -19.01
C GLY A 59 -0.98 12.31 -18.05
N ILE A 60 -0.50 13.53 -18.24
CA ILE A 60 -0.93 14.71 -17.50
C ILE A 60 -2.41 15.00 -17.78
N GLY A 61 -2.84 14.96 -19.04
CA GLY A 61 -4.24 15.15 -19.45
C GLY A 61 -5.18 14.16 -18.75
N HIS A 62 -4.79 12.89 -18.65
CA HIS A 62 -5.55 11.84 -17.94
C HIS A 62 -5.71 12.16 -16.44
N VAL A 63 -4.68 12.73 -15.79
CA VAL A 63 -4.78 13.17 -14.38
C VAL A 63 -5.83 14.25 -14.19
N PHE A 64 -5.93 15.20 -15.12
CA PHE A 64 -6.90 16.30 -15.05
C PHE A 64 -8.27 15.95 -15.64
N SER A 65 -8.41 14.85 -16.36
CA SER A 65 -9.70 14.40 -16.87
C SER A 65 -10.71 14.18 -15.73
N PRO A 66 -11.94 14.66 -15.85
CA PRO A 66 -13.01 14.38 -14.88
C PRO A 66 -13.49 12.91 -14.94
N SER A 67 -13.18 12.19 -16.01
CA SER A 67 -13.57 10.80 -16.20
C SER A 67 -12.80 9.87 -15.28
N ALA A 68 -13.48 8.87 -14.72
CA ALA A 68 -12.88 7.78 -13.95
C ALA A 68 -12.43 6.60 -14.83
N GLN A 69 -12.66 6.66 -16.16
CA GLN A 69 -12.35 5.56 -17.09
C GLN A 69 -10.84 5.28 -17.19
N TYR A 70 -9.99 6.28 -16.96
CA TYR A 70 -8.55 6.04 -16.98
C TYR A 70 -8.11 5.29 -15.72
N PHE A 71 -7.40 4.19 -15.94
CA PHE A 71 -6.89 3.37 -14.85
C PHE A 71 -5.79 4.12 -14.08
N ARG A 72 -6.08 4.52 -12.85
CA ARG A 72 -5.13 5.11 -11.88
C ARG A 72 -4.19 6.17 -12.49
N PRO A 73 -4.71 7.24 -13.13
CA PRO A 73 -3.89 8.10 -13.98
C PRO A 73 -2.73 8.78 -13.25
N VAL A 74 -2.85 9.08 -11.95
CA VAL A 74 -1.73 9.65 -11.16
C VAL A 74 -0.60 8.62 -10.99
N GLY A 75 -0.94 7.38 -10.69
CA GLY A 75 0.04 6.32 -10.56
C GLY A 75 0.69 5.97 -11.90
N MET A 76 -0.09 5.93 -12.99
CA MET A 76 0.44 5.70 -14.34
C MET A 76 1.37 6.83 -14.79
N LEU A 77 1.09 8.09 -14.43
CA LEU A 77 2.01 9.19 -14.68
C LEU A 77 3.34 9.01 -13.94
N VAL A 78 3.31 8.51 -12.69
CA VAL A 78 4.55 8.17 -11.96
C VAL A 78 5.30 7.02 -12.63
N TYR A 79 4.59 6.00 -13.12
CA TYR A 79 5.19 4.93 -13.93
C TYR A 79 5.89 5.49 -15.16
N GLN A 80 5.23 6.39 -15.88
CA GLN A 80 5.75 7.00 -17.10
C GLN A 80 7.02 7.83 -16.81
N ILE A 81 7.00 8.64 -15.75
CA ILE A 81 8.17 9.42 -15.32
C ILE A 81 9.32 8.47 -14.92
N ALA A 82 9.01 7.43 -14.14
CA ALA A 82 9.99 6.45 -13.72
C ALA A 82 10.63 5.73 -14.92
N PHE A 83 9.85 5.36 -15.93
CA PHE A 83 10.33 4.76 -17.16
C PHE A 83 11.24 5.69 -17.96
N GLN A 84 10.91 6.97 -18.07
CA GLN A 84 11.75 7.95 -18.75
C GLN A 84 13.11 8.16 -18.05
N VAL A 85 13.18 7.96 -16.73
CA VAL A 85 14.40 8.19 -15.93
C VAL A 85 15.22 6.92 -15.78
N PHE A 86 14.56 5.77 -15.59
CA PHE A 86 15.19 4.49 -15.22
C PHE A 86 15.18 3.46 -16.35
N ASP A 87 14.45 3.76 -17.43
CA ASP A 87 14.25 2.86 -18.56
C ASP A 87 13.83 1.45 -18.09
N ARG A 88 14.53 0.40 -18.46
CA ARG A 88 14.21 -1.01 -18.18
C ARG A 88 15.00 -1.62 -17.03
N ASP A 89 15.76 -0.81 -16.30
CA ASP A 89 16.43 -1.28 -15.08
C ASP A 89 15.43 -1.32 -13.92
N PRO A 90 15.05 -2.49 -13.40
CA PRO A 90 14.07 -2.60 -12.34
C PRO A 90 14.56 -2.07 -10.99
N GLN A 91 15.87 -2.01 -10.76
CA GLN A 91 16.44 -1.68 -9.46
C GLN A 91 16.08 -0.27 -8.97
N PRO A 92 16.20 0.81 -9.77
CA PRO A 92 15.80 2.15 -9.36
C PRO A 92 14.31 2.29 -9.05
N TYR A 93 13.44 1.48 -9.69
CA TYR A 93 12.00 1.48 -9.36
C TYR A 93 11.76 0.99 -7.93
N HIS A 94 12.48 -0.04 -7.49
CA HIS A 94 12.38 -0.51 -6.10
C HIS A 94 12.95 0.52 -5.11
N TRP A 95 14.00 1.28 -5.47
CA TRP A 95 14.49 2.41 -4.67
C TRP A 95 13.42 3.49 -4.49
N LEU A 96 12.68 3.81 -5.55
CA LEU A 96 11.58 4.77 -5.49
C LEU A 96 10.46 4.27 -4.54
N MET A 97 10.08 3.00 -4.64
CA MET A 97 9.09 2.39 -3.74
C MET A 97 9.52 2.47 -2.28
N TRP A 98 10.78 2.12 -2.01
CA TRP A 98 11.33 2.22 -0.67
C TRP A 98 11.32 3.65 -0.12
N ALA A 99 11.70 4.64 -0.92
CA ALA A 99 11.68 6.04 -0.53
C ALA A 99 10.26 6.50 -0.17
N ILE A 100 9.26 6.16 -0.99
CA ILE A 100 7.86 6.50 -0.73
C ILE A 100 7.34 5.77 0.50
N HIS A 101 7.67 4.49 0.68
CA HIS A 101 7.31 3.76 1.91
C HIS A 101 7.92 4.41 3.16
N SER A 102 9.19 4.83 3.10
CA SER A 102 9.85 5.53 4.20
C SER A 102 9.17 6.86 4.54
N LEU A 103 8.70 7.60 3.53
CA LEU A 103 7.88 8.80 3.74
C LEU A 103 6.54 8.46 4.40
N ASN A 104 5.87 7.37 3.99
CA ASN A 104 4.65 6.90 4.63
C ASN A 104 4.86 6.57 6.10
N VAL A 105 5.94 5.86 6.44
CA VAL A 105 6.32 5.56 7.84
C VAL A 105 6.52 6.85 8.64
N ALA A 106 7.21 7.85 8.07
CA ALA A 106 7.41 9.14 8.72
C ALA A 106 6.09 9.89 8.96
N ILE A 107 5.19 9.92 7.97
CA ILE A 107 3.87 10.55 8.11
C ILE A 107 3.04 9.83 9.16
N ILE A 108 3.06 8.51 9.19
CA ILE A 108 2.36 7.71 10.21
C ILE A 108 2.89 8.02 11.61
N TYR A 109 4.21 8.13 11.79
CA TYR A 109 4.78 8.59 13.06
C TYR A 109 4.22 9.95 13.47
N ILE A 110 4.16 10.91 12.55
CA ILE A 110 3.64 12.25 12.82
C ILE A 110 2.14 12.20 13.18
N LEU A 111 1.33 11.44 12.43
CA LEU A 111 -0.09 11.25 12.70
C LEU A 111 -0.33 10.63 14.07
N LEU A 112 0.34 9.52 14.37
CA LEU A 112 0.20 8.83 15.65
C LEU A 112 0.67 9.69 16.81
N LYS A 113 1.77 10.46 16.66
CA LYS A 113 2.23 11.41 17.67
C LYS A 113 1.20 12.49 17.95
N ARG A 114 0.51 12.99 16.92
CA ARG A 114 -0.57 14.00 17.10
C ARG A 114 -1.82 13.42 17.75
N PHE A 115 -2.20 12.19 17.38
CA PHE A 115 -3.38 11.53 17.94
C PHE A 115 -3.16 11.08 19.38
N THR A 116 -2.01 10.48 19.68
CA THR A 116 -1.76 9.88 21.01
C THR A 116 -1.05 10.82 21.97
N GLU A 117 -0.48 11.92 21.48
CA GLU A 117 0.38 12.82 22.23
C GLU A 117 1.59 12.11 22.90
N SER A 118 1.94 10.93 22.38
CA SER A 118 3.01 10.08 22.90
C SER A 118 4.05 9.80 21.83
N ARG A 119 5.32 10.18 22.09
CA ARG A 119 6.45 9.85 21.19
C ARG A 119 6.73 8.35 21.18
N ALA A 120 6.68 7.71 22.36
CA ALA A 120 6.91 6.27 22.49
C ALA A 120 5.83 5.47 21.76
N GLY A 121 4.55 5.83 21.97
CA GLY A 121 3.44 5.21 21.23
C GLY A 121 3.57 5.38 19.72
N ALA A 122 3.87 6.60 19.26
CA ALA A 122 4.06 6.88 17.84
C ALA A 122 5.22 6.07 17.23
N ALA A 123 6.33 5.92 17.98
CA ALA A 123 7.47 5.14 17.53
C ALA A 123 7.13 3.64 17.38
N VAL A 124 6.43 3.05 18.35
CA VAL A 124 5.95 1.66 18.27
C VAL A 124 4.99 1.47 17.10
N GLY A 125 4.02 2.37 16.92
CA GLY A 125 3.09 2.29 15.79
C GLY A 125 3.80 2.43 14.43
N ALA A 126 4.74 3.36 14.29
CA ALA A 126 5.52 3.53 13.07
C ALA A 126 6.43 2.32 12.78
N MET A 127 7.01 1.72 13.81
CA MET A 127 7.78 0.47 13.68
C MET A 127 6.88 -0.66 13.16
N LEU A 128 5.70 -0.83 13.71
CA LEU A 128 4.76 -1.87 13.25
C LEU A 128 4.32 -1.65 11.81
N PHE A 129 4.20 -0.41 11.36
CA PHE A 129 3.88 -0.10 9.97
C PHE A 129 5.08 -0.30 9.02
N ALA A 130 6.31 -0.16 9.52
CA ALA A 130 7.50 -0.20 8.67
C ALA A 130 7.77 -1.58 8.05
N PHE A 131 7.50 -2.67 8.76
CA PHE A 131 7.89 -4.03 8.32
C PHE A 131 6.88 -5.13 8.67
N PRO A 132 5.57 -4.96 8.50
CA PRO A 132 4.65 -6.06 8.77
C PRO A 132 4.80 -7.13 7.68
N PRO A 133 4.75 -8.44 8.04
CA PRO A 133 4.93 -9.54 7.08
C PRO A 133 4.01 -9.45 5.86
N MET A 134 2.79 -8.97 6.04
CA MET A 134 1.79 -8.82 4.99
C MET A 134 2.15 -7.78 3.91
N PHE A 135 3.17 -6.94 4.14
CA PHE A 135 3.65 -5.99 3.11
C PHE A 135 4.71 -6.61 2.20
N ASN A 136 5.07 -7.88 2.41
CA ASN A 136 6.03 -8.55 1.56
C ASN A 136 5.65 -8.42 0.07
N ASP A 137 4.39 -8.64 -0.27
CA ASP A 137 3.91 -8.57 -1.66
C ASP A 137 4.03 -7.17 -2.29
N ILE A 138 4.06 -6.12 -1.46
CA ILE A 138 4.15 -4.74 -1.94
C ILE A 138 5.50 -4.44 -2.60
N PHE A 139 6.59 -5.06 -2.12
CA PHE A 139 7.94 -4.72 -2.56
C PHE A 139 8.43 -5.51 -3.77
N TRP A 140 7.66 -6.49 -4.23
CA TRP A 140 8.03 -7.36 -5.36
C TRP A 140 7.70 -6.80 -6.72
N SER A 141 6.58 -6.11 -6.85
CA SER A 141 6.08 -5.53 -8.08
C SER A 141 6.07 -4.02 -7.97
N PHE A 142 6.60 -3.34 -8.98
CA PHE A 142 6.48 -1.89 -9.04
C PHE A 142 5.02 -1.44 -9.22
N GLY A 143 4.14 -2.32 -9.71
CA GLY A 143 2.69 -2.08 -9.77
C GLY A 143 2.08 -1.72 -8.41
N MET A 144 2.72 -2.12 -7.31
CA MET A 144 2.29 -1.73 -5.97
C MET A 144 2.61 -0.26 -5.63
N ILE A 145 3.27 0.48 -6.51
CA ILE A 145 3.48 1.94 -6.35
C ILE A 145 2.17 2.69 -6.18
N PHE A 146 1.07 2.18 -6.77
CA PHE A 146 -0.26 2.74 -6.61
C PHE A 146 -0.73 2.72 -5.15
N GLU A 147 -0.44 1.62 -4.42
CA GLU A 147 -0.71 1.54 -2.98
C GLU A 147 0.09 2.57 -2.20
N LEU A 148 1.39 2.65 -2.49
CA LEU A 148 2.33 3.49 -1.77
C LEU A 148 2.03 4.99 -1.94
N ILE A 149 1.82 5.44 -3.17
CA ILE A 149 1.49 6.85 -3.46
C ILE A 149 0.07 7.18 -3.02
N GLY A 150 -0.88 6.27 -3.27
CA GLY A 150 -2.25 6.44 -2.80
C GLY A 150 -2.32 6.65 -1.29
N ALA A 151 -1.58 5.84 -0.53
CA ALA A 151 -1.47 5.97 0.92
C ALA A 151 -0.72 7.25 1.35
N LEU A 152 0.35 7.65 0.64
CA LEU A 152 1.07 8.89 0.90
C LEU A 152 0.12 10.10 0.83
N LEU A 153 -0.67 10.16 -0.22
CA LEU A 153 -1.66 11.21 -0.42
C LEU A 153 -2.78 11.12 0.63
N PHE A 154 -3.27 9.92 0.92
CA PHE A 154 -4.30 9.67 1.93
C PHE A 154 -3.86 10.16 3.32
N PHE A 155 -2.68 9.73 3.78
CA PHE A 155 -2.14 10.14 5.09
C PHE A 155 -1.81 11.63 5.14
N THR A 156 -1.34 12.21 4.02
CA THR A 156 -1.15 13.65 3.88
C THR A 156 -2.50 14.39 4.02
N GLY A 157 -3.56 13.89 3.39
CA GLY A 157 -4.91 14.40 3.54
C GLY A 157 -5.40 14.38 4.98
N MET A 158 -5.09 13.31 5.74
CA MET A 158 -5.39 13.23 7.17
C MET A 158 -4.59 14.28 7.98
N LEU A 159 -3.31 14.51 7.67
CA LEU A 159 -2.50 15.55 8.31
C LEU A 159 -3.03 16.97 8.08
N LEU A 160 -3.46 17.26 6.86
CA LEU A 160 -4.06 18.54 6.51
C LEU A 160 -5.37 18.76 7.28
N TRP A 161 -6.22 17.72 7.36
CA TRP A 161 -7.50 17.78 8.06
C TRP A 161 -7.37 17.95 9.58
N GLN A 162 -6.23 17.57 10.16
CA GLN A 162 -5.95 17.75 11.59
C GLN A 162 -5.65 19.23 11.99
N ARG A 163 -5.49 20.15 11.03
CA ARG A 163 -5.22 21.55 11.36
C ARG A 163 -6.37 22.17 12.17
N LYS A 164 -6.02 22.98 13.16
CA LYS A 164 -7.00 23.65 14.05
C LYS A 164 -7.92 24.62 13.28
N SER A 165 -7.34 25.38 12.35
CA SER A 165 -8.08 26.28 11.47
C SER A 165 -8.34 25.59 10.14
N ARG A 166 -9.62 25.48 9.78
CA ARG A 166 -10.07 25.00 8.45
C ARG A 166 -10.42 26.19 7.58
N SER A 167 -9.42 26.99 7.25
CA SER A 167 -9.57 28.00 6.23
C SER A 167 -9.96 27.37 4.88
N LEU A 168 -10.55 28.14 3.98
CA LEU A 168 -10.90 27.67 2.64
C LEU A 168 -9.68 27.03 1.94
N ALA A 169 -8.49 27.61 2.11
CA ALA A 169 -7.25 27.09 1.55
C ALA A 169 -6.92 25.67 2.07
N VAL A 170 -7.13 25.38 3.35
CA VAL A 170 -6.92 24.05 3.93
C VAL A 170 -7.93 23.05 3.38
N VAL A 171 -9.20 23.44 3.24
CA VAL A 171 -10.24 22.59 2.66
C VAL A 171 -9.92 22.28 1.20
N LEU A 172 -9.59 23.29 0.39
CA LEU A 172 -9.22 23.11 -1.01
C LEU A 172 -7.97 22.23 -1.17
N ALA A 173 -6.92 22.47 -0.37
CA ALA A 173 -5.73 21.63 -0.38
C ALA A 173 -6.04 20.16 -0.01
N SER A 174 -6.92 19.95 1.00
CA SER A 174 -7.37 18.60 1.37
C SER A 174 -8.15 17.93 0.25
N CYS A 175 -9.04 18.66 -0.42
CA CYS A 175 -9.81 18.16 -1.57
C CYS A 175 -8.89 17.82 -2.75
N THR A 176 -7.90 18.67 -3.07
CA THR A 176 -6.92 18.39 -4.12
C THR A 176 -6.15 17.09 -3.83
N VAL A 177 -5.64 16.96 -2.61
CA VAL A 177 -4.93 15.74 -2.18
C VAL A 177 -5.86 14.52 -2.25
N PHE A 178 -7.13 14.66 -1.86
CA PHE A 178 -8.13 13.61 -1.98
C PHE A 178 -8.37 13.19 -3.43
N ILE A 179 -8.54 14.16 -4.35
CA ILE A 179 -8.73 13.90 -5.78
C ILE A 179 -7.53 13.14 -6.35
N LEU A 180 -6.31 13.57 -6.04
CA LEU A 180 -5.09 12.87 -6.45
C LEU A 180 -5.01 11.46 -5.86
N ALA A 181 -5.41 11.29 -4.60
CA ALA A 181 -5.41 9.99 -3.93
C ALA A 181 -6.36 8.99 -4.58
N ILE A 182 -7.62 9.37 -4.87
CA ILE A 182 -8.60 8.48 -5.54
C ILE A 182 -8.18 8.14 -6.97
N LYS A 183 -7.50 9.06 -7.66
CA LYS A 183 -6.93 8.85 -9.00
C LYS A 183 -5.63 8.04 -8.98
N THR A 184 -5.10 7.74 -7.80
CA THR A 184 -3.97 6.83 -7.61
C THR A 184 -4.44 5.45 -7.17
N LYS A 185 -5.37 5.40 -6.21
CA LYS A 185 -5.90 4.14 -5.66
C LYS A 185 -7.33 4.32 -5.17
N GLU A 186 -8.21 3.44 -5.61
CA GLU A 186 -9.65 3.50 -5.36
C GLU A 186 -10.00 3.46 -3.86
N MET A 187 -9.19 2.79 -3.04
CA MET A 187 -9.38 2.74 -1.57
C MET A 187 -9.40 4.13 -0.92
N ALA A 188 -8.73 5.10 -1.53
CA ALA A 188 -8.70 6.47 -1.01
C ALA A 188 -10.08 7.16 -1.00
N ILE A 189 -11.08 6.59 -1.66
CA ILE A 189 -12.49 7.07 -1.61
C ILE A 189 -13.03 7.13 -0.16
N THR A 190 -12.45 6.37 0.74
CA THR A 190 -12.83 6.34 2.15
C THR A 190 -12.35 7.57 2.96
N LEU A 191 -11.44 8.39 2.40
CA LEU A 191 -10.81 9.49 3.14
C LEU A 191 -11.82 10.53 3.69
N PRO A 192 -12.85 10.98 2.97
CA PRO A 192 -13.86 11.88 3.54
C PRO A 192 -14.63 11.26 4.72
N ALA A 193 -14.91 9.95 4.67
CA ALA A 193 -15.53 9.23 5.77
C ALA A 193 -14.60 9.16 7.00
N ILE A 194 -13.30 8.98 6.79
CA ILE A 194 -12.30 9.04 7.88
C ILE A 194 -12.20 10.44 8.48
N TRP A 195 -12.26 11.50 7.68
CA TRP A 195 -12.31 12.87 8.19
C TRP A 195 -13.56 13.12 9.05
N LEU A 196 -14.72 12.65 8.57
CA LEU A 196 -15.98 12.75 9.34
C LEU A 196 -15.89 11.95 10.65
N LEU A 197 -15.40 10.72 10.59
CA LEU A 197 -15.20 9.86 11.75
C LEU A 197 -14.27 10.52 12.78
N GLN A 198 -13.16 11.12 12.33
CA GLN A 198 -12.24 11.86 13.18
C GLN A 198 -12.96 13.04 13.89
N ASP A 199 -13.77 13.80 13.16
CA ASP A 199 -14.46 14.94 13.73
C ASP A 199 -15.55 14.53 14.73
N VAL A 200 -16.35 13.52 14.39
CA VAL A 200 -17.42 13.00 15.25
C VAL A 200 -16.88 12.41 16.55
N LEU A 201 -15.80 11.64 16.47
CA LEU A 201 -15.27 10.94 17.66
C LEU A 201 -14.28 11.79 18.47
N LEU A 202 -13.45 12.60 17.81
CA LEU A 202 -12.33 13.25 18.48
C LEU A 202 -12.50 14.76 18.66
N ARG A 203 -13.30 15.44 17.82
CA ARG A 203 -13.60 16.87 17.92
C ARG A 203 -15.04 17.06 18.32
N ARG A 204 -15.32 17.75 19.44
CA ARG A 204 -16.68 18.03 19.90
C ARG A 204 -16.85 19.49 20.27
N PRO A 205 -18.08 20.01 20.10
CA PRO A 205 -19.20 19.55 19.26
C PRO A 205 -19.01 19.90 17.79
N LEU A 206 -19.48 19.00 16.89
CA LEU A 206 -19.51 19.26 15.46
C LEU A 206 -20.58 20.33 15.18
N LYS A 207 -20.18 21.54 14.79
CA LYS A 207 -21.11 22.61 14.43
C LYS A 207 -21.61 22.42 13.00
N TRP A 208 -22.87 22.72 12.72
CA TRP A 208 -23.45 22.60 11.38
C TRP A 208 -22.61 23.29 10.29
N LYS A 209 -22.00 24.43 10.63
CA LYS A 209 -21.08 25.15 9.71
C LYS A 209 -19.86 24.33 9.27
N GLU A 210 -19.43 23.37 10.07
CA GLU A 210 -18.27 22.52 9.76
C GLU A 210 -18.62 21.41 8.76
N PHE A 211 -19.89 20.99 8.68
CA PHE A 211 -20.35 20.05 7.65
C PHE A 211 -20.20 20.56 6.23
N ARG A 212 -20.20 21.89 6.02
CA ARG A 212 -19.96 22.46 4.70
C ARG A 212 -18.61 22.07 4.09
N ALA A 213 -17.59 21.80 4.93
CA ALA A 213 -16.28 21.34 4.48
C ALA A 213 -16.33 19.94 3.87
N PHE A 214 -17.35 19.13 4.16
CA PHE A 214 -17.53 17.79 3.62
C PHE A 214 -18.33 17.74 2.31
N VAL A 215 -19.00 18.83 1.94
CA VAL A 215 -19.86 18.83 0.75
C VAL A 215 -19.02 18.56 -0.52
N LEU A 216 -17.95 19.33 -0.72
CA LEU A 216 -17.11 19.17 -1.91
C LEU A 216 -16.46 17.76 -1.98
N PRO A 217 -15.72 17.28 -0.96
CA PRO A 217 -15.14 15.93 -1.02
C PRO A 217 -16.20 14.83 -1.07
N GLY A 218 -17.38 15.03 -0.48
CA GLY A 218 -18.51 14.10 -0.57
C GLY A 218 -19.06 13.99 -1.99
N VAL A 219 -19.30 15.12 -2.65
CA VAL A 219 -19.76 15.16 -4.06
C VAL A 219 -18.74 14.53 -4.99
N VAL A 220 -17.45 14.90 -4.86
CA VAL A 220 -16.37 14.33 -5.68
C VAL A 220 -16.24 12.82 -5.46
N GLY A 221 -16.27 12.38 -4.20
CA GLY A 221 -16.19 10.95 -3.87
C GLY A 221 -17.39 10.17 -4.40
N ALA A 222 -18.61 10.70 -4.26
CA ALA A 222 -19.81 10.08 -4.82
C ALA A 222 -19.76 9.99 -6.35
N TRP A 223 -19.38 11.09 -7.01
CA TRP A 223 -19.25 11.13 -8.46
C TRP A 223 -18.23 10.10 -8.97
N TYR A 224 -17.03 10.10 -8.42
CA TYR A 224 -15.99 9.15 -8.79
C TYR A 224 -16.38 7.71 -8.48
N GLY A 225 -16.96 7.48 -7.29
CA GLY A 225 -17.39 6.15 -6.87
C GLY A 225 -18.47 5.57 -7.76
N LEU A 226 -19.47 6.38 -8.19
CA LEU A 226 -20.51 5.94 -9.12
C LEU A 226 -19.95 5.57 -10.50
N GLN A 227 -19.01 6.37 -11.01
CA GLN A 227 -18.34 6.03 -12.27
C GLN A 227 -17.56 4.71 -12.15
N LYS A 228 -16.76 4.54 -11.10
CA LYS A 228 -15.99 3.31 -10.89
C LYS A 228 -16.87 2.09 -10.67
N LEU A 229 -17.97 2.22 -9.95
CA LEU A 229 -18.93 1.12 -9.77
C LEU A 229 -19.55 0.70 -11.11
N SER A 230 -19.83 1.64 -12.02
CA SER A 230 -20.37 1.30 -13.34
C SER A 230 -19.35 0.58 -14.23
N GLU A 231 -18.06 0.91 -14.11
CA GLU A 231 -16.97 0.29 -14.87
C GLU A 231 -16.57 -1.09 -14.31
N MET A 232 -16.48 -1.19 -12.99
CA MET A 232 -15.99 -2.41 -12.32
C MET A 232 -17.06 -3.47 -12.12
N ARG A 233 -18.35 -3.13 -12.30
CA ARG A 233 -19.43 -4.08 -12.10
C ARG A 233 -19.49 -5.06 -13.25
N SER A 234 -18.78 -6.18 -13.10
CA SER A 234 -18.93 -7.31 -14.00
C SER A 234 -20.08 -8.23 -13.53
N PRO A 235 -20.96 -8.67 -14.42
CA PRO A 235 -21.94 -9.70 -14.11
C PRO A 235 -21.32 -11.10 -14.02
N ASP A 236 -20.08 -11.29 -14.51
CA ASP A 236 -19.37 -12.56 -14.47
C ASP A 236 -18.84 -12.85 -13.06
N PRO A 237 -19.31 -13.92 -12.39
CA PRO A 237 -18.81 -14.32 -11.07
C PRO A 237 -17.32 -14.66 -11.04
N ASN A 238 -16.68 -14.97 -12.17
CA ASN A 238 -15.27 -15.32 -12.28
C ASN A 238 -14.38 -14.09 -12.52
N HIS A 239 -14.99 -12.93 -12.82
CA HIS A 239 -14.23 -11.72 -13.05
C HIS A 239 -13.46 -11.30 -11.77
N PRO A 240 -12.18 -10.88 -11.84
CA PRO A 240 -11.40 -10.47 -10.67
C PRO A 240 -12.11 -9.43 -9.80
N TYR A 241 -12.76 -8.44 -10.40
CA TYR A 241 -13.47 -7.37 -9.70
C TYR A 241 -14.98 -7.66 -9.53
N TYR A 242 -15.39 -8.95 -9.54
CA TYR A 242 -16.76 -9.30 -9.21
C TYR A 242 -17.11 -8.89 -7.77
N MET A 243 -18.17 -8.10 -7.63
CA MET A 243 -18.65 -7.55 -6.35
C MET A 243 -19.94 -8.26 -5.92
N ASP A 244 -19.93 -8.72 -4.67
CA ASP A 244 -21.13 -9.31 -4.05
C ASP A 244 -21.44 -8.60 -2.73
N VAL A 245 -22.57 -7.92 -2.66
CA VAL A 245 -22.98 -7.11 -1.52
C VAL A 245 -23.79 -7.88 -0.46
N ARG A 246 -23.95 -9.20 -0.62
CA ARG A 246 -24.63 -10.01 0.39
C ARG A 246 -23.85 -10.00 1.71
N GLY A 247 -24.57 -9.86 2.84
CA GLY A 247 -23.95 -9.75 4.17
C GLY A 247 -23.00 -10.90 4.51
N ILE A 248 -23.30 -12.14 4.05
CA ILE A 248 -22.42 -13.29 4.26
C ILE A 248 -21.09 -13.16 3.52
N VAL A 249 -21.09 -12.56 2.31
CA VAL A 249 -19.87 -12.34 1.52
C VAL A 249 -19.03 -11.23 2.15
N MET A 250 -19.67 -10.15 2.60
CA MET A 250 -19.01 -9.09 3.36
C MET A 250 -18.35 -9.64 4.63
N GLY A 251 -19.07 -10.47 5.40
CA GLY A 251 -18.55 -11.11 6.61
C GLY A 251 -17.35 -12.01 6.30
N ARG A 252 -17.40 -12.81 5.23
CA ARG A 252 -16.27 -13.64 4.78
C ARG A 252 -15.09 -12.79 4.32
N GLY A 253 -15.32 -11.69 3.60
CA GLY A 253 -14.29 -10.72 3.23
C GLY A 253 -13.61 -10.11 4.44
N PHE A 254 -14.39 -9.63 5.40
CA PHE A 254 -13.88 -9.12 6.67
C PHE A 254 -13.05 -10.17 7.42
N GLY A 255 -13.58 -11.39 7.57
CA GLY A 255 -12.86 -12.50 8.19
C GLY A 255 -11.56 -12.85 7.49
N PHE A 256 -11.52 -12.82 6.15
CA PHE A 256 -10.29 -13.03 5.38
C PHE A 256 -9.19 -12.05 5.79
N TYR A 257 -9.50 -10.75 5.81
CA TYR A 257 -8.50 -9.74 6.17
C TYR A 257 -8.00 -9.91 7.60
N PHE A 258 -8.87 -10.19 8.57
CA PHE A 258 -8.45 -10.41 9.94
C PHE A 258 -7.68 -11.72 10.14
N ASN A 259 -8.04 -12.79 9.45
CA ASN A 259 -7.25 -14.02 9.43
C ASN A 259 -5.85 -13.78 8.85
N THR A 260 -5.74 -12.97 7.80
CA THR A 260 -4.43 -12.59 7.23
C THR A 260 -3.61 -11.75 8.21
N LEU A 261 -4.23 -10.80 8.93
CA LEU A 261 -3.55 -9.94 9.90
C LEU A 261 -2.97 -10.74 11.09
N PHE A 262 -3.73 -11.71 11.57
CA PHE A 262 -3.39 -12.48 12.78
C PHE A 262 -2.87 -13.89 12.47
N GLU A 263 -2.67 -14.23 11.21
CA GLU A 263 -2.21 -15.55 10.74
C GLU A 263 -3.06 -16.69 11.31
N THR A 264 -4.39 -16.53 11.30
CA THR A 264 -5.36 -17.48 11.87
C THR A 264 -6.34 -17.97 10.81
N ASN A 265 -7.11 -19.03 11.16
CA ASN A 265 -8.19 -19.59 10.33
C ASN A 265 -9.52 -19.58 11.08
N LEU A 266 -9.78 -18.53 11.84
CA LEU A 266 -11.03 -18.40 12.58
C LEU A 266 -12.21 -18.16 11.65
N ARG A 267 -13.40 -18.64 12.07
CA ARG A 267 -14.63 -18.36 11.34
C ARG A 267 -14.93 -16.86 11.31
N TRP A 268 -15.35 -16.34 10.19
CA TRP A 268 -15.60 -14.90 9.97
C TRP A 268 -16.57 -14.29 11.00
N GLN A 269 -17.55 -15.08 11.51
CA GLN A 269 -18.49 -14.64 12.53
C GLN A 269 -17.79 -14.22 13.83
N ILE A 270 -16.72 -14.96 14.22
CA ILE A 270 -15.91 -14.63 15.42
C ILE A 270 -15.30 -13.25 15.27
N TRP A 271 -14.75 -12.95 14.09
CA TRP A 271 -14.17 -11.64 13.80
C TRP A 271 -15.21 -10.53 13.83
N CYS A 272 -16.38 -10.72 13.20
CA CYS A 272 -17.45 -9.73 13.16
C CYS A 272 -18.02 -9.47 14.58
N ILE A 273 -18.28 -10.53 15.34
CA ILE A 273 -18.79 -10.42 16.71
C ILE A 273 -17.72 -9.76 17.60
N GLY A 274 -16.49 -10.26 17.59
CA GLY A 274 -15.40 -9.73 18.39
C GLY A 274 -15.14 -8.25 18.12
N PHE A 275 -15.09 -7.87 16.84
CA PHE A 275 -14.94 -6.47 16.43
C PHE A 275 -16.07 -5.59 16.96
N THR A 276 -17.31 -6.04 16.83
CA THR A 276 -18.50 -5.31 17.29
C THR A 276 -18.50 -5.16 18.81
N VAL A 277 -18.26 -6.26 19.54
CA VAL A 277 -18.21 -6.25 21.01
C VAL A 277 -17.13 -5.30 21.52
N VAL A 278 -15.91 -5.39 20.97
CA VAL A 278 -14.82 -4.48 21.35
C VAL A 278 -15.18 -3.03 21.06
N LEU A 279 -15.79 -2.73 19.90
CA LEU A 279 -16.22 -1.37 19.56
C LEU A 279 -17.25 -0.84 20.57
N LEU A 280 -18.26 -1.64 20.91
CA LEU A 280 -19.28 -1.25 21.88
C LEU A 280 -18.66 -0.99 23.26
N ILE A 281 -17.72 -1.82 23.71
CA ILE A 281 -16.97 -1.61 24.95
C ILE A 281 -16.19 -0.30 24.91
N LEU A 282 -15.46 -0.03 23.82
CA LEU A 282 -14.68 1.20 23.68
C LEU A 282 -15.57 2.45 23.71
N LEU A 283 -16.73 2.39 23.07
CA LEU A 283 -17.70 3.49 23.07
C LEU A 283 -18.34 3.67 24.47
N ALA A 284 -18.72 2.58 25.14
CA ALA A 284 -19.28 2.61 26.49
C ALA A 284 -18.25 3.18 27.50
N LEU A 285 -17.01 2.78 27.41
CA LEU A 285 -15.91 3.31 28.22
C LEU A 285 -15.46 4.72 27.80
N ARG A 286 -16.04 5.26 26.74
CA ARG A 286 -15.68 6.57 26.16
C ARG A 286 -14.22 6.66 25.69
N TRP A 287 -13.61 5.56 25.32
CA TRP A 287 -12.26 5.49 24.76
C TRP A 287 -12.30 5.85 23.26
N ARG A 288 -12.69 7.07 22.97
CA ARG A 288 -13.01 7.56 21.62
C ARG A 288 -11.88 7.41 20.64
N LEU A 289 -10.64 7.64 21.07
CA LEU A 289 -9.49 7.52 20.18
C LEU A 289 -9.23 6.05 19.79
N ALA A 290 -9.42 5.10 20.71
CA ALA A 290 -9.36 3.67 20.38
C ALA A 290 -10.51 3.25 19.45
N ALA A 291 -11.74 3.74 19.73
CA ALA A 291 -12.89 3.52 18.84
C ALA A 291 -12.65 4.12 17.43
N PHE A 292 -12.00 5.30 17.35
CA PHE A 292 -11.61 5.90 16.07
C PHE A 292 -10.68 4.98 15.30
N PHE A 293 -9.59 4.48 15.89
CA PHE A 293 -8.66 3.62 15.22
C PHE A 293 -9.29 2.28 14.79
N GLN A 294 -10.16 1.72 15.62
CA GLN A 294 -10.90 0.50 15.28
C GLN A 294 -11.84 0.74 14.10
N MET A 295 -12.65 1.80 14.13
CA MET A 295 -13.53 2.17 13.01
C MET A 295 -12.77 2.57 11.75
N TYR A 296 -11.58 3.15 11.90
CA TYR A 296 -10.69 3.45 10.78
C TYR A 296 -10.36 2.18 9.99
N VAL A 297 -9.99 1.08 10.67
CA VAL A 297 -9.74 -0.21 10.02
C VAL A 297 -10.97 -0.66 9.23
N PHE A 298 -12.15 -0.62 9.83
CA PHE A 298 -13.39 -1.04 9.17
C PHE A 298 -13.70 -0.19 7.93
N VAL A 299 -13.66 1.13 8.07
CA VAL A 299 -14.01 2.06 6.98
C VAL A 299 -13.05 1.91 5.81
N THR A 300 -11.74 1.75 6.08
CA THR A 300 -10.75 1.57 5.02
C THR A 300 -10.81 0.19 4.35
N LEU A 301 -11.27 -0.86 5.04
CA LEU A 301 -11.51 -2.17 4.44
C LEU A 301 -12.84 -2.23 3.67
N LEU A 302 -13.78 -1.30 3.92
CA LEU A 302 -15.14 -1.39 3.37
C LEU A 302 -15.18 -1.58 1.84
N PRO A 303 -14.41 -0.86 1.01
CA PRO A 303 -14.43 -1.07 -0.44
C PRO A 303 -13.98 -2.45 -0.89
N LEU A 304 -13.25 -3.19 -0.06
CA LEU A 304 -12.60 -4.45 -0.39
C LEU A 304 -13.38 -5.68 0.05
N ILE A 305 -14.17 -5.57 1.12
CA ILE A 305 -14.90 -6.72 1.68
C ILE A 305 -15.99 -7.25 0.75
N PHE A 306 -16.40 -6.45 -0.25
CA PHE A 306 -17.35 -6.84 -1.30
C PHE A 306 -16.70 -7.63 -2.44
N LEU A 307 -15.36 -7.52 -2.63
CA LEU A 307 -14.65 -8.20 -3.70
C LEU A 307 -14.51 -9.69 -3.35
N VAL A 308 -14.95 -10.55 -4.26
CA VAL A 308 -14.93 -12.02 -4.05
C VAL A 308 -13.60 -12.61 -4.47
N ASN A 309 -13.13 -12.25 -5.69
CA ASN A 309 -12.02 -12.89 -6.36
C ASN A 309 -10.71 -12.10 -6.29
N HIS A 310 -10.75 -10.87 -5.78
CA HIS A 310 -9.59 -9.98 -5.74
C HIS A 310 -9.25 -9.61 -4.30
N ARG A 311 -8.67 -10.56 -3.57
CA ARG A 311 -8.27 -10.41 -2.17
C ARG A 311 -6.77 -10.61 -2.04
N GLY A 312 -6.09 -9.66 -1.40
CA GLY A 312 -4.64 -9.72 -1.18
C GLY A 312 -4.23 -9.12 0.16
N SER A 313 -3.11 -9.61 0.70
CA SER A 313 -2.50 -9.12 1.94
C SER A 313 -2.08 -7.66 1.83
N PHE A 314 -1.65 -7.21 0.66
CA PHE A 314 -1.21 -5.84 0.38
C PHE A 314 -2.30 -4.79 0.61
N TYR A 315 -3.57 -5.16 0.57
CA TYR A 315 -4.68 -4.25 0.88
C TYR A 315 -4.72 -3.80 2.34
N TRP A 316 -3.95 -4.40 3.21
CA TRP A 316 -3.75 -3.92 4.58
C TRP A 316 -2.98 -2.59 4.66
N TYR A 317 -2.37 -2.11 3.58
CA TYR A 317 -1.52 -0.93 3.63
C TYR A 317 -2.24 0.31 4.19
N PHE A 318 -3.46 0.60 3.74
CA PHE A 318 -4.28 1.69 4.29
C PHE A 318 -4.84 1.39 5.69
N PRO A 319 -5.49 0.25 5.92
CA PRO A 319 -6.07 -0.08 7.23
C PRO A 319 -5.04 -0.18 8.36
N MET A 320 -3.79 -0.48 8.04
CA MET A 320 -2.74 -0.73 9.03
C MET A 320 -2.49 0.47 9.96
N LEU A 321 -2.74 1.71 9.53
CA LEU A 321 -2.68 2.88 10.43
C LEU A 321 -3.60 2.71 11.64
N GLY A 322 -4.79 2.13 11.47
CA GLY A 322 -5.71 1.88 12.59
C GLY A 322 -5.13 0.87 13.60
N VAL A 323 -4.56 -0.23 13.11
CA VAL A 323 -3.89 -1.24 13.94
C VAL A 323 -2.69 -0.63 14.66
N CYS A 324 -1.85 0.11 13.94
CA CYS A 324 -0.71 0.83 14.52
C CYS A 324 -1.14 1.86 15.55
N GLY A 325 -2.30 2.51 15.35
CA GLY A 325 -2.89 3.44 16.29
C GLY A 325 -3.33 2.80 17.60
N LEU A 326 -3.96 1.62 17.54
CA LEU A 326 -4.30 0.85 18.72
C LEU A 326 -3.04 0.41 19.48
N ALA A 327 -2.03 -0.09 18.78
CA ALA A 327 -0.74 -0.46 19.36
C ALA A 327 -0.02 0.75 20.00
N ALA A 328 -0.07 1.92 19.35
CA ALA A 328 0.48 3.15 19.88
C ALA A 328 -0.19 3.59 21.20
N LEU A 329 -1.51 3.40 21.33
CA LEU A 329 -2.24 3.65 22.57
C LEU A 329 -1.83 2.68 23.69
N LEU A 330 -1.70 1.40 23.37
CA LEU A 330 -1.22 0.40 24.33
C LEU A 330 0.19 0.73 24.81
N ALA A 331 1.10 1.07 23.90
CA ALA A 331 2.46 1.47 24.24
C ALA A 331 2.51 2.75 25.08
N LYS A 332 1.65 3.76 24.79
CA LYS A 332 1.47 4.94 25.61
C LYS A 332 1.09 4.56 27.04
N THR A 333 0.00 3.77 27.20
CA THR A 333 -0.51 3.36 28.51
C THR A 333 0.53 2.56 29.31
N ALA A 334 1.25 1.65 28.64
CA ALA A 334 2.34 0.89 29.26
C ALA A 334 3.46 1.83 29.74
N THR A 335 3.87 2.78 28.91
CA THR A 335 4.91 3.75 29.26
C THR A 335 4.48 4.61 30.47
N GLU A 336 3.25 5.09 30.50
CA GLU A 336 2.71 5.88 31.61
C GLU A 336 2.66 5.09 32.92
N ARG A 337 2.26 3.80 32.88
CA ARG A 337 2.29 2.91 34.05
C ARG A 337 3.69 2.64 34.57
N ILE A 338 4.65 2.43 33.68
CA ILE A 338 6.06 2.20 34.06
C ILE A 338 6.64 3.47 34.68
N THR A 339 6.41 4.62 34.05
CA THR A 339 6.95 5.91 34.55
C THR A 339 6.27 6.41 35.82
N SER A 340 5.06 5.93 36.14
CA SER A 340 4.43 6.20 37.43
C SER A 340 5.07 5.44 38.62
N ARG A 341 5.74 4.31 38.31
CA ARG A 341 6.40 3.46 39.33
C ARG A 341 7.90 3.68 39.41
N ILE A 342 8.55 4.01 38.30
CA ILE A 342 9.99 4.19 38.17
C ILE A 342 10.29 5.60 37.66
N SER A 343 11.19 6.32 38.32
CA SER A 343 11.57 7.67 37.89
C SER A 343 11.96 7.69 36.41
N PRO A 344 11.40 8.59 35.57
CA PRO A 344 11.76 8.74 34.19
C PRO A 344 13.27 8.95 33.96
N ARG A 345 13.95 9.63 34.88
CA ARG A 345 15.42 9.86 34.83
C ARG A 345 16.23 8.55 34.88
N ARG A 346 15.75 7.53 35.62
CA ARG A 346 16.38 6.20 35.68
C ARG A 346 16.15 5.38 34.43
N LEU A 347 15.01 5.54 33.77
CA LEU A 347 14.65 4.81 32.56
C LEU A 347 15.21 5.43 31.28
N ALA A 348 15.43 6.74 31.26
CA ALA A 348 15.84 7.47 30.07
C ALA A 348 17.06 6.88 29.32
N PRO A 349 18.15 6.46 29.97
CA PRO A 349 19.30 5.89 29.26
C PRO A 349 19.01 4.54 28.60
N TYR A 350 18.04 3.76 29.11
CA TYR A 350 17.72 2.43 28.60
C TYR A 350 16.62 2.45 27.52
N ALA A 351 15.83 3.50 27.45
CA ALA A 351 14.71 3.58 26.50
C ALA A 351 15.12 3.41 25.02
N PRO A 352 16.20 4.03 24.52
CA PRO A 352 16.66 3.83 23.15
C PRO A 352 17.10 2.39 22.87
N VAL A 353 17.80 1.76 23.83
CA VAL A 353 18.26 0.37 23.70
C VAL A 353 17.08 -0.59 23.70
N ALA A 354 16.13 -0.41 24.62
CA ALA A 354 14.92 -1.23 24.67
C ALA A 354 14.10 -1.10 23.38
N PHE A 355 13.99 0.12 22.83
CA PHE A 355 13.30 0.33 21.56
C PHE A 355 14.06 -0.32 20.39
N ALA A 356 15.37 -0.21 20.34
CA ALA A 356 16.19 -0.86 19.30
C ALA A 356 16.06 -2.38 19.34
N LEU A 357 16.08 -2.98 20.53
CA LEU A 357 15.85 -4.41 20.71
C LEU A 357 14.45 -4.84 20.27
N LEU A 358 13.42 -4.05 20.59
CA LEU A 358 12.05 -4.30 20.13
C LEU A 358 11.95 -4.22 18.59
N CYS A 359 12.55 -3.21 17.98
CA CYS A 359 12.62 -3.08 16.52
C CYS A 359 13.33 -4.28 15.89
N LEU A 360 14.47 -4.67 16.45
CA LEU A 360 15.25 -5.82 15.94
C LEU A 360 14.46 -7.13 16.09
N ALA A 361 13.83 -7.35 17.22
CA ALA A 361 13.01 -8.55 17.45
C ALA A 361 11.83 -8.61 16.46
N TYR A 362 11.14 -7.50 16.26
CA TYR A 362 10.04 -7.44 15.30
C TYR A 362 10.52 -7.60 13.85
N PHE A 363 11.65 -7.00 13.48
CA PHE A 363 12.26 -7.18 12.16
C PHE A 363 12.66 -8.63 11.92
N ILE A 364 13.26 -9.31 12.91
CA ILE A 364 13.62 -10.74 12.81
C ILE A 364 12.36 -11.59 12.63
N TYR A 365 11.30 -11.34 13.42
CA TYR A 365 10.02 -12.01 13.27
C TYR A 365 9.46 -11.83 11.86
N SER A 366 9.31 -10.59 11.40
CA SER A 366 8.79 -10.29 10.06
C SER A 366 9.63 -10.93 8.95
N SER A 367 10.95 -10.85 9.06
CA SER A 367 11.87 -11.44 8.09
C SER A 367 11.75 -12.96 8.02
N ARG A 368 11.57 -13.64 9.16
CA ARG A 368 11.37 -15.09 9.21
C ARG A 368 10.01 -15.50 8.66
N ALA A 369 8.95 -14.75 9.00
CA ALA A 369 7.60 -15.02 8.52
C ALA A 369 7.47 -14.96 6.99
N THR A 370 8.36 -14.19 6.32
CA THR A 370 8.32 -13.99 4.87
C THR A 370 9.37 -14.78 4.07
N VAL A 371 10.21 -15.59 4.71
CA VAL A 371 11.33 -16.30 4.03
C VAL A 371 10.84 -17.15 2.86
N GLY A 372 9.83 -17.99 3.07
CA GLY A 372 9.33 -18.88 2.02
C GLY A 372 8.73 -18.12 0.83
N GLN A 373 7.96 -17.07 1.10
CA GLN A 373 7.43 -16.20 0.04
C GLN A 373 8.57 -15.52 -0.74
N ARG A 374 9.56 -14.98 -0.06
CA ARG A 374 10.69 -14.32 -0.73
C ARG A 374 11.48 -15.28 -1.62
N GLN A 375 11.72 -16.51 -1.16
CA GLN A 375 12.40 -17.52 -1.99
C GLN A 375 11.61 -17.81 -3.26
N LEU A 376 10.30 -18.08 -3.14
CA LEU A 376 9.43 -18.30 -4.31
C LEU A 376 9.46 -17.10 -5.27
N GLN A 377 9.34 -15.91 -4.73
CA GLN A 377 9.34 -14.67 -5.53
C GLN A 377 10.71 -14.43 -6.18
N GLN A 378 11.80 -14.78 -5.50
CA GLN A 378 13.14 -14.71 -6.07
C GLN A 378 13.28 -15.64 -7.26
N ASP A 379 12.87 -16.90 -7.13
CA ASP A 379 12.91 -17.88 -8.21
C ASP A 379 12.11 -17.41 -9.44
N ILE A 380 10.93 -16.86 -9.21
CA ILE A 380 10.09 -16.31 -10.29
C ILE A 380 10.76 -15.09 -10.93
N SER A 381 11.33 -14.21 -10.11
CA SER A 381 12.04 -13.00 -10.57
C SER A 381 13.24 -13.35 -11.46
N GLU A 382 14.00 -14.39 -11.08
CA GLU A 382 15.12 -14.90 -11.88
C GLU A 382 14.65 -15.51 -13.21
N LYS A 383 13.52 -16.23 -13.21
CA LYS A 383 12.92 -16.75 -14.44
C LYS A 383 12.47 -15.62 -15.38
N TYR A 384 11.83 -14.58 -14.86
CA TYR A 384 11.37 -13.45 -15.66
C TYR A 384 12.55 -12.66 -16.24
N ARG A 385 13.57 -12.43 -15.43
CA ARG A 385 14.83 -11.82 -15.89
C ARG A 385 15.46 -12.65 -16.99
N GLY A 386 15.63 -13.96 -16.76
CA GLY A 386 16.20 -14.87 -17.72
C GLY A 386 15.42 -14.94 -19.04
N PHE A 387 14.07 -14.86 -18.98
CA PHE A 387 13.22 -14.76 -20.15
C PHE A 387 13.55 -13.50 -20.97
N VAL A 388 13.52 -12.32 -20.34
CA VAL A 388 13.74 -11.05 -21.02
C VAL A 388 15.18 -10.95 -21.57
N GLU A 389 16.19 -11.23 -20.74
CA GLU A 389 17.61 -11.14 -21.13
C GLU A 389 17.99 -12.14 -22.25
N SER A 390 17.48 -13.38 -22.19
CA SER A 390 17.75 -14.35 -23.22
C SER A 390 17.04 -14.01 -24.54
N LEU A 391 15.84 -13.46 -24.49
CA LEU A 391 15.12 -13.01 -25.68
C LEU A 391 15.82 -11.82 -26.34
N GLN A 392 16.44 -10.92 -25.57
CA GLN A 392 17.26 -9.82 -26.08
C GLN A 392 18.52 -10.28 -26.82
N GLN A 393 19.05 -11.46 -26.49
CA GLN A 393 20.25 -12.03 -27.10
C GLN A 393 19.96 -12.75 -28.42
N LEU A 394 18.69 -13.03 -28.72
CA LEU A 394 18.33 -13.66 -29.99
C LEU A 394 18.44 -12.66 -31.17
N PRO A 395 18.68 -13.15 -32.39
CA PRO A 395 18.59 -12.29 -33.56
C PRO A 395 17.25 -11.57 -33.61
N PRO A 396 17.24 -10.27 -33.93
CA PRO A 396 16.00 -9.52 -33.99
C PRO A 396 15.04 -10.14 -35.02
N PRO A 397 13.78 -10.39 -34.66
CA PRO A 397 12.82 -10.95 -35.59
C PRO A 397 12.48 -9.94 -36.70
N ASP A 398 11.98 -10.43 -37.84
CA ASP A 398 11.50 -9.59 -38.92
C ASP A 398 10.35 -8.68 -38.49
N ARG A 399 10.11 -7.58 -39.23
CA ARG A 399 8.97 -6.70 -38.94
C ARG A 399 7.65 -7.44 -39.15
N GLY A 400 6.76 -7.29 -38.18
CA GLY A 400 5.46 -7.96 -38.19
C GLY A 400 5.53 -9.46 -37.93
N ALA A 401 6.67 -9.97 -37.47
CA ALA A 401 6.84 -11.39 -37.19
C ALA A 401 5.90 -11.89 -36.09
N THR A 402 5.53 -13.16 -36.20
CA THR A 402 4.84 -13.87 -35.11
C THR A 402 5.81 -14.80 -34.40
N LEU A 403 5.94 -14.59 -33.09
CA LEU A 403 6.73 -15.44 -32.20
C LEU A 403 5.83 -16.51 -31.59
N PHE A 404 6.18 -17.76 -31.78
CA PHE A 404 5.43 -18.89 -31.21
C PHE A 404 6.21 -19.49 -30.05
N PHE A 405 5.60 -19.56 -28.88
CA PHE A 405 6.16 -20.17 -27.68
C PHE A 405 5.41 -21.45 -27.35
N THR A 406 6.12 -22.52 -26.98
CA THR A 406 5.52 -23.75 -26.45
C THR A 406 5.66 -23.85 -24.92
N SER A 407 6.53 -23.06 -24.32
CA SER A 407 6.70 -22.96 -22.89
C SER A 407 7.05 -21.52 -22.49
N VAL A 408 6.66 -21.13 -21.30
CA VAL A 408 6.81 -19.77 -20.75
C VAL A 408 7.12 -19.85 -19.26
N PRO A 409 7.64 -18.77 -18.63
CA PRO A 409 7.77 -18.72 -17.19
C PRO A 409 6.45 -18.97 -16.47
N ASP A 410 6.55 -19.49 -15.25
CA ASP A 410 5.39 -19.70 -14.39
C ASP A 410 4.60 -18.38 -14.22
N TYR A 411 3.28 -18.49 -14.18
CA TYR A 411 2.32 -17.39 -14.07
C TYR A 411 2.22 -16.43 -15.26
N PHE A 412 2.99 -16.59 -16.34
CA PHE A 412 2.78 -15.80 -17.54
C PHE A 412 1.44 -16.20 -18.18
N ASP A 413 0.58 -15.22 -18.34
CA ASP A 413 -0.57 -15.29 -19.24
C ASP A 413 -0.20 -14.77 -20.65
N ALA A 414 -1.14 -14.75 -21.55
CA ALA A 414 -0.91 -14.31 -22.92
C ALA A 414 -0.46 -12.84 -23.01
N ASP A 415 -1.01 -11.99 -22.14
CA ASP A 415 -0.71 -10.56 -22.10
C ASP A 415 0.70 -10.32 -21.52
N ALA A 416 1.03 -10.95 -20.39
CA ALA A 416 2.36 -10.86 -19.80
C ALA A 416 3.45 -11.38 -20.76
N LEU A 417 3.18 -12.49 -21.45
CA LEU A 417 4.09 -13.04 -22.46
C LEU A 417 4.34 -12.03 -23.60
N ARG A 418 3.27 -11.45 -24.12
CA ARG A 418 3.33 -10.44 -25.16
C ARG A 418 4.12 -9.22 -24.72
N PHE A 419 3.75 -8.61 -23.61
CA PHE A 419 4.35 -7.35 -23.13
C PHE A 419 5.80 -7.53 -22.69
N ALA A 420 6.14 -8.67 -22.07
CA ALA A 420 7.53 -8.98 -21.76
C ALA A 420 8.38 -9.17 -23.03
N SER A 421 7.81 -9.78 -24.09
CA SER A 421 8.49 -9.92 -25.39
C SER A 421 8.66 -8.57 -26.10
N GLU A 422 7.64 -7.71 -26.09
CA GLU A 422 7.72 -6.34 -26.63
C GLU A 422 8.79 -5.52 -25.88
N LEU A 423 8.83 -5.64 -24.56
CA LEU A 423 9.82 -4.97 -23.71
C LEU A 423 11.26 -5.47 -24.04
N ALA A 424 11.43 -6.78 -24.15
CA ALA A 424 12.72 -7.39 -24.45
C ALA A 424 13.26 -6.98 -25.82
N LEU A 425 12.42 -7.01 -26.84
CA LEU A 425 12.81 -6.76 -28.23
C LEU A 425 12.74 -5.29 -28.64
N HIS A 426 12.30 -4.39 -27.76
CA HIS A 426 12.08 -2.96 -28.04
C HIS A 426 11.13 -2.71 -29.21
N ARG A 427 10.08 -3.55 -29.33
CA ARG A 427 9.17 -3.56 -30.49
C ARG A 427 7.74 -3.89 -30.09
N SER A 428 6.80 -3.17 -30.65
CA SER A 428 5.37 -3.41 -30.50
C SER A 428 4.68 -3.95 -31.77
N ASP A 429 5.45 -4.12 -32.85
CA ASP A 429 4.97 -4.61 -34.14
C ASP A 429 5.09 -6.14 -34.30
N ILE A 430 5.31 -6.86 -33.20
CA ILE A 430 5.39 -8.33 -33.16
C ILE A 430 4.07 -8.90 -32.63
N ALA A 431 3.68 -10.05 -33.18
CA ALA A 431 2.63 -10.89 -32.60
C ALA A 431 3.28 -11.99 -31.73
N VAL A 432 2.67 -12.31 -30.59
CA VAL A 432 3.19 -13.33 -29.68
C VAL A 432 2.07 -14.32 -29.37
N LYS A 433 2.35 -15.61 -29.52
CA LYS A 433 1.37 -16.68 -29.32
C LYS A 433 1.96 -17.81 -28.47
N LEU A 434 1.24 -18.24 -27.47
CA LEU A 434 1.49 -19.48 -26.74
C LEU A 434 0.73 -20.60 -27.44
N VAL A 435 1.42 -21.66 -27.83
CA VAL A 435 0.85 -22.80 -28.58
C VAL A 435 1.27 -24.12 -27.93
N GLN A 436 0.50 -25.17 -28.10
CA GLN A 436 0.88 -26.51 -27.62
C GLN A 436 1.93 -27.14 -28.55
N GLU A 437 1.77 -26.95 -29.86
CA GLU A 437 2.70 -27.41 -30.90
C GLU A 437 2.94 -26.28 -31.90
N PHE A 438 4.14 -26.23 -32.45
CA PHE A 438 4.50 -25.21 -33.45
C PHE A 438 3.73 -25.44 -34.74
N PRO A 439 3.10 -24.40 -35.32
CA PRO A 439 2.57 -24.47 -36.66
C PRO A 439 3.65 -24.86 -37.68
N PRO A 440 3.34 -25.61 -38.73
CA PRO A 440 4.34 -26.01 -39.72
C PRO A 440 5.06 -24.85 -40.42
N ASP A 441 4.36 -23.74 -40.56
CA ASP A 441 4.80 -22.48 -41.18
C ASP A 441 5.42 -21.49 -40.17
N ALA A 442 5.61 -21.90 -38.92
CA ALA A 442 6.18 -21.02 -37.89
C ALA A 442 7.67 -20.72 -38.19
N THR A 443 7.97 -19.44 -38.42
CA THR A 443 9.34 -18.97 -38.66
C THR A 443 10.14 -18.85 -37.37
N TYR A 444 9.49 -18.35 -36.30
CA TYR A 444 10.12 -18.16 -35.00
C TYR A 444 9.51 -19.13 -33.99
N ARG A 445 10.21 -20.23 -33.71
CA ARG A 445 9.81 -21.29 -32.77
C ARG A 445 10.64 -21.13 -31.50
N LEU A 446 10.03 -20.72 -30.41
CA LEU A 446 10.71 -20.37 -29.18
C LEU A 446 10.29 -21.30 -28.04
N VAL A 447 11.27 -21.70 -27.25
CA VAL A 447 11.06 -22.54 -26.06
C VAL A 447 11.74 -21.88 -24.87
N PHE A 448 11.03 -21.80 -23.77
CA PHE A 448 11.59 -21.36 -22.50
C PHE A 448 11.92 -22.57 -21.63
N GLU A 449 13.19 -22.83 -21.42
CA GLU A 449 13.69 -23.92 -20.57
C GLU A 449 14.91 -23.44 -19.78
N ASN A 450 15.07 -23.93 -18.55
CA ASN A 450 16.22 -23.57 -17.69
C ASN A 450 16.43 -22.05 -17.55
N SER A 451 15.32 -21.31 -17.37
CA SER A 451 15.30 -19.83 -17.26
C SER A 451 15.86 -19.09 -18.50
N ARG A 452 15.81 -19.69 -19.68
CA ARG A 452 16.28 -19.09 -20.94
C ARG A 452 15.33 -19.40 -22.09
N VAL A 453 15.23 -18.44 -23.02
CA VAL A 453 14.55 -18.64 -24.30
C VAL A 453 15.58 -19.12 -25.33
N SER A 454 15.20 -20.10 -26.12
CA SER A 454 16.01 -20.63 -27.25
C SER A 454 15.16 -20.79 -28.50
N ILE A 455 15.79 -20.70 -29.67
CA ILE A 455 15.14 -20.99 -30.96
C ILE A 455 15.19 -22.50 -31.20
N ARG A 456 14.05 -23.11 -31.52
CA ARG A 456 13.99 -24.49 -32.09
C ARG A 456 13.92 -24.40 -33.60
N HIS A 457 14.88 -25.10 -34.26
CA HIS A 457 14.93 -25.24 -35.70
C HIS A 457 13.96 -26.31 -36.20
#